data_e926f0f82c284d294dd4111c9a8e9d89
#
_entry.id   e926f0f82c284d294dd4111c9a8e9d89
#
_cell.length_a   1.000
_cell.length_b   1.000
_cell.length_c   1.000
_cell.angle_alpha   90.00
_cell.angle_beta   90.00
_cell.angle_gamma   90.00
#
_symmetry.space_group_name_H-M   'P 1'
#
loop_
_entity.id
_entity.type
_entity.pdbx_description
1 polymer ?
#
loop_
_entity_poly.entity_id
_entity_poly.type
_entity_poly.pdbx_seq_one_letter_code
_entity_poly.pdbx_strand_id
1 'polypeptide(L)'
;MVEEVFGSIETEFRAKRAAGRKLLVPYLTGGLSADWVDSVRAAAAAGADAIEIGIPFSDPVMDGPVIQAASLRALERGATPTSILRDVAAADVGIPLVVMTYYNIAFRAGHERFAKELQQAGIGGVILPDLQMDEAGPWMEVAEIYGIENVLFAAPTTPDDRMVEICRRSRGWVYGIATMGVTGERAALATTANVVASRLKAVTDRPILVGIGVSNAAQAREVSAVADGVIVGASVVRRLLEGEGPEGVARYIGELRAGLDEPR
;
A
#
# COMPACT_ATOMS: atom_id res chain seq x y z
N MET A 1 -6.73 -23.99 -20.83
CA MET A 1 -6.75 -22.84 -19.88
C MET A 1 -5.33 -22.33 -19.84
N VAL A 2 -5.08 -21.05 -20.14
CA VAL A 2 -3.78 -20.42 -19.93
C VAL A 2 -3.65 -20.27 -18.42
N GLU A 3 -2.62 -20.86 -17.81
CA GLU A 3 -2.34 -20.71 -16.39
C GLU A 3 -2.04 -19.22 -16.16
N GLU A 4 -2.81 -18.55 -15.32
CA GLU A 4 -2.61 -17.12 -15.02
C GLU A 4 -1.32 -17.01 -14.21
N VAL A 5 -0.30 -16.40 -14.78
CA VAL A 5 0.99 -16.17 -14.11
C VAL A 5 0.84 -14.96 -13.22
N PHE A 6 0.91 -15.18 -11.92
CA PHE A 6 0.90 -14.11 -10.91
C PHE A 6 2.31 -13.55 -10.70
N GLY A 7 2.39 -12.27 -10.37
CA GLY A 7 3.64 -11.67 -9.91
C GLY A 7 4.02 -12.19 -8.51
N SER A 8 5.19 -11.79 -8.05
CA SER A 8 5.76 -12.28 -6.79
C SER A 8 4.91 -11.89 -5.56
N ILE A 9 4.40 -10.65 -5.53
CA ILE A 9 3.58 -10.14 -4.43
C ILE A 9 2.24 -10.88 -4.39
N GLU A 10 1.55 -10.98 -5.54
CA GLU A 10 0.26 -11.68 -5.60
C GLU A 10 0.41 -13.14 -5.21
N THR A 11 1.46 -13.81 -5.66
CA THR A 11 1.75 -15.20 -5.32
C THR A 11 1.92 -15.37 -3.81
N GLU A 12 2.73 -14.53 -3.17
CA GLU A 12 2.96 -14.57 -1.72
C GLU A 12 1.68 -14.27 -0.94
N PHE A 13 0.92 -13.25 -1.36
CA PHE A 13 -0.33 -12.87 -0.70
C PHE A 13 -1.40 -13.96 -0.81
N ARG A 14 -1.51 -14.63 -1.95
CA ARG A 14 -2.40 -15.78 -2.15
C ARG A 14 -2.01 -16.94 -1.22
N ALA A 15 -0.73 -17.25 -1.10
CA ALA A 15 -0.23 -18.30 -0.22
C ALA A 15 -0.54 -17.99 1.26
N LYS A 16 -0.26 -16.78 1.72
CA LYS A 16 -0.57 -16.34 3.09
C LYS A 16 -2.07 -16.38 3.36
N ARG A 17 -2.90 -15.90 2.43
CA ARG A 17 -4.36 -15.96 2.53
C ARG A 17 -4.86 -17.40 2.61
N ALA A 18 -4.33 -18.30 1.78
CA ALA A 18 -4.70 -19.71 1.81
C ALA A 18 -4.33 -20.40 3.14
N ALA A 19 -3.29 -19.94 3.81
CA ALA A 19 -2.92 -20.35 5.17
C ALA A 19 -3.78 -19.69 6.27
N GLY A 20 -4.82 -18.93 5.91
CA GLY A 20 -5.72 -18.25 6.85
C GLY A 20 -5.18 -16.94 7.43
N ARG A 21 -4.01 -16.48 7.00
CA ARG A 21 -3.40 -15.24 7.49
C ARG A 21 -4.09 -14.02 6.90
N LYS A 22 -4.41 -13.05 7.73
CA LYS A 22 -4.84 -11.70 7.32
C LYS A 22 -3.60 -10.85 7.03
N LEU A 23 -3.61 -10.17 5.88
CA LEU A 23 -2.47 -9.38 5.41
C LEU A 23 -2.42 -8.03 6.12
N LEU A 24 -1.20 -7.58 6.44
CA LEU A 24 -0.92 -6.29 7.06
C LEU A 24 0.13 -5.54 6.25
N VAL A 25 -0.26 -4.41 5.67
CA VAL A 25 0.62 -3.58 4.84
C VAL A 25 0.71 -2.17 5.43
N PRO A 26 1.78 -1.85 6.18
CA PRO A 26 2.04 -0.49 6.62
C PRO A 26 2.59 0.37 5.49
N TYR A 27 2.22 1.66 5.50
CA TYR A 27 2.80 2.72 4.67
C TYR A 27 3.80 3.53 5.49
N LEU A 28 4.97 3.78 4.91
CA LEU A 28 5.99 4.65 5.46
C LEU A 28 6.45 5.68 4.42
N THR A 29 6.55 6.97 4.83
CA THR A 29 7.09 8.01 3.95
C THR A 29 8.62 7.91 3.90
N GLY A 30 9.18 7.65 2.72
CA GLY A 30 10.62 7.57 2.51
C GLY A 30 11.31 8.90 2.79
N GLY A 31 12.45 8.84 3.46
CA GLY A 31 13.25 10.04 3.79
C GLY A 31 12.70 10.91 4.92
N LEU A 32 11.62 10.51 5.60
CA LEU A 32 10.98 11.28 6.68
C LEU A 32 11.93 11.62 7.85
N SER A 33 12.81 10.67 8.19
CA SER A 33 13.81 10.78 9.24
C SER A 33 15.15 10.17 8.79
N ALA A 34 16.21 10.33 9.57
CA ALA A 34 17.50 9.73 9.24
C ALA A 34 17.48 8.19 9.35
N ASP A 35 16.65 7.66 10.23
CA ASP A 35 16.46 6.25 10.56
C ASP A 35 15.22 5.63 9.90
N TRP A 36 14.70 6.24 8.84
CA TRP A 36 13.47 5.77 8.18
C TRP A 36 13.60 4.34 7.64
N VAL A 37 14.78 3.94 7.17
CA VAL A 37 15.05 2.56 6.70
C VAL A 37 14.98 1.57 7.86
N ASP A 38 15.45 1.96 9.04
CA ASP A 38 15.34 1.11 10.24
C ASP A 38 13.88 0.96 10.66
N SER A 39 13.04 1.98 10.45
CA SER A 39 11.59 1.88 10.63
C SER A 39 10.95 0.89 9.64
N VAL A 40 11.44 0.82 8.40
CA VAL A 40 11.00 -0.20 7.42
C VAL A 40 11.36 -1.61 7.90
N ARG A 41 12.62 -1.82 8.34
CA ARG A 41 13.07 -3.11 8.90
C ARG A 41 12.28 -3.49 10.15
N ALA A 42 12.01 -2.52 11.02
CA ALA A 42 11.24 -2.72 12.23
C ALA A 42 9.79 -3.15 11.93
N ALA A 43 9.14 -2.56 10.94
CA ALA A 43 7.80 -2.95 10.50
C ALA A 43 7.79 -4.37 9.93
N ALA A 44 8.78 -4.75 9.12
CA ALA A 44 8.92 -6.09 8.57
C ALA A 44 9.10 -7.14 9.69
N ALA A 45 10.03 -6.89 10.61
CA ALA A 45 10.31 -7.78 11.74
C ALA A 45 9.11 -7.93 12.70
N ALA A 46 8.27 -6.88 12.80
CA ALA A 46 7.06 -6.89 13.63
C ALA A 46 5.86 -7.60 12.99
N GLY A 47 5.99 -8.14 11.77
CA GLY A 47 5.00 -9.01 11.15
C GLY A 47 4.17 -8.36 10.04
N ALA A 48 4.66 -7.28 9.42
CA ALA A 48 4.11 -6.80 8.16
C ALA A 48 4.25 -7.88 7.07
N ASP A 49 3.31 -7.90 6.13
CA ASP A 49 3.30 -8.85 5.00
C ASP A 49 3.88 -8.27 3.72
N ALA A 50 3.83 -6.96 3.58
CA ALA A 50 4.53 -6.12 2.62
C ALA A 50 4.62 -4.70 3.21
N ILE A 51 5.38 -3.82 2.58
CA ILE A 51 5.47 -2.41 3.00
C ILE A 51 5.28 -1.49 1.79
N GLU A 52 4.42 -0.49 1.96
CA GLU A 52 4.30 0.62 1.02
C GLU A 52 5.30 1.72 1.38
N ILE A 53 6.17 2.05 0.44
CA ILE A 53 7.13 3.15 0.56
C ILE A 53 6.59 4.35 -0.21
N GLY A 54 6.20 5.40 0.51
CA GLY A 54 5.80 6.66 -0.09
C GLY A 54 7.00 7.44 -0.61
N ILE A 55 7.08 7.70 -1.90
CA ILE A 55 8.01 8.70 -2.45
C ILE A 55 7.34 10.06 -2.34
N PRO A 56 7.89 11.01 -1.56
CA PRO A 56 7.29 12.32 -1.33
C PRO A 56 7.09 13.10 -2.62
N PHE A 57 5.98 13.83 -2.68
CA PHE A 57 5.64 14.73 -3.78
C PHE A 57 5.28 16.11 -3.23
N SER A 58 5.57 17.18 -3.99
CA SER A 58 5.34 18.57 -3.56
C SER A 58 3.87 18.95 -3.47
N ASP A 59 3.04 18.32 -4.31
CA ASP A 59 1.62 18.68 -4.48
C ASP A 59 0.71 17.46 -4.25
N PRO A 60 0.68 16.88 -3.03
CA PRO A 60 0.10 15.58 -2.75
C PRO A 60 -1.42 15.69 -2.52
N VAL A 61 -2.18 16.01 -3.57
CA VAL A 61 -3.61 16.33 -3.54
C VAL A 61 -4.51 15.16 -3.11
N MET A 62 -4.03 13.92 -3.23
CA MET A 62 -4.78 12.73 -2.83
C MET A 62 -4.51 12.34 -1.38
N ASP A 63 -3.50 12.94 -0.74
CA ASP A 63 -3.06 12.57 0.61
C ASP A 63 -3.79 13.35 1.70
N GLY A 64 -3.99 12.69 2.83
CA GLY A 64 -4.46 13.34 4.05
C GLY A 64 -3.37 14.18 4.73
N PRO A 65 -3.75 15.05 5.69
CA PRO A 65 -2.83 16.04 6.27
C PRO A 65 -1.60 15.45 6.96
N VAL A 66 -1.70 14.24 7.51
CA VAL A 66 -0.57 13.54 8.14
C VAL A 66 0.47 13.13 7.10
N ILE A 67 0.04 12.59 5.97
CA ILE A 67 0.93 12.18 4.88
C ILE A 67 1.52 13.41 4.20
N GLN A 68 0.73 14.47 4.00
CA GLN A 68 1.21 15.75 3.47
C GLN A 68 2.33 16.33 4.34
N ALA A 69 2.14 16.37 5.67
CA ALA A 69 3.16 16.87 6.61
C ALA A 69 4.45 16.01 6.56
N ALA A 70 4.32 14.70 6.43
CA ALA A 70 5.47 13.80 6.31
C ALA A 70 6.20 13.99 4.98
N SER A 71 5.46 14.15 3.88
CA SER A 71 6.03 14.42 2.55
C SER A 71 6.80 15.75 2.54
N LEU A 72 6.21 16.81 3.10
CA LEU A 72 6.87 18.11 3.23
C LEU A 72 8.18 17.98 4.01
N ARG A 73 8.13 17.34 5.19
CA ARG A 73 9.32 17.14 6.03
C ARG A 73 10.40 16.33 5.33
N ALA A 74 10.03 15.30 4.58
CA ALA A 74 10.99 14.49 3.82
C ALA A 74 11.64 15.32 2.69
N LEU A 75 10.86 16.13 1.96
CA LEU A 75 11.37 17.03 0.92
C LEU A 75 12.30 18.10 1.49
N GLU A 76 11.96 18.72 2.63
CA GLU A 76 12.82 19.69 3.34
C GLU A 76 14.16 19.04 3.77
N ARG A 77 14.18 17.76 4.05
CA ARG A 77 15.39 16.99 4.33
C ARG A 77 16.18 16.60 3.09
N GLY A 78 15.71 16.95 1.90
CA GLY A 78 16.36 16.66 0.63
C GLY A 78 16.06 15.26 0.05
N ALA A 79 14.95 14.62 0.47
CA ALA A 79 14.54 13.36 -0.10
C ALA A 79 14.21 13.51 -1.59
N THR A 80 14.69 12.57 -2.40
CA THR A 80 14.43 12.47 -3.83
C THR A 80 14.01 11.04 -4.19
N PRO A 81 13.31 10.81 -5.30
CA PRO A 81 13.01 9.44 -5.75
C PRO A 81 14.25 8.56 -5.81
N THR A 82 15.33 9.06 -6.38
CA THR A 82 16.61 8.33 -6.50
C THR A 82 17.24 8.01 -5.14
N SER A 83 17.23 8.94 -4.18
CA SER A 83 17.79 8.67 -2.84
C SER A 83 16.97 7.61 -2.10
N ILE A 84 15.64 7.68 -2.20
CA ILE A 84 14.75 6.72 -1.55
C ILE A 84 14.92 5.32 -2.14
N LEU A 85 14.94 5.18 -3.48
CA LEU A 85 15.12 3.88 -4.13
C LEU A 85 16.49 3.28 -3.82
N ARG A 86 17.55 4.09 -3.77
CA ARG A 86 18.89 3.65 -3.35
C ARG A 86 18.87 3.13 -1.89
N ASP A 87 18.24 3.84 -0.98
CA ASP A 87 18.19 3.48 0.43
C ASP A 87 17.35 2.20 0.64
N VAL A 88 16.26 2.05 -0.12
CA VAL A 88 15.43 0.83 -0.13
C VAL A 88 16.21 -0.37 -0.67
N ALA A 89 16.97 -0.20 -1.76
CA ALA A 89 17.80 -1.27 -2.34
C ALA A 89 18.80 -1.85 -1.32
N ALA A 90 19.27 -1.01 -0.38
CA ALA A 90 20.18 -1.42 0.68
C ALA A 90 19.47 -1.96 1.94
N ALA A 91 18.14 -1.95 1.98
CA ALA A 91 17.39 -2.26 3.20
C ALA A 91 17.35 -3.76 3.54
N ASP A 92 17.23 -4.63 2.53
CA ASP A 92 17.10 -6.10 2.67
C ASP A 92 16.11 -6.52 3.78
N VAL A 93 14.84 -6.29 3.53
CA VAL A 93 13.80 -6.51 4.56
C VAL A 93 13.13 -7.89 4.48
N GLY A 94 13.40 -8.68 3.45
CA GLY A 94 12.90 -10.05 3.31
C GLY A 94 11.41 -10.20 3.04
N ILE A 95 10.68 -9.11 2.82
CA ILE A 95 9.26 -9.10 2.44
C ILE A 95 9.03 -8.16 1.26
N PRO A 96 7.92 -8.30 0.50
CA PRO A 96 7.63 -7.45 -0.64
C PRO A 96 7.60 -5.96 -0.29
N LEU A 97 8.18 -5.15 -1.17
CA LEU A 97 8.13 -3.69 -1.09
C LEU A 97 7.37 -3.14 -2.30
N VAL A 98 6.51 -2.16 -2.05
CA VAL A 98 5.71 -1.48 -3.06
C VAL A 98 5.94 0.02 -2.93
N VAL A 99 6.10 0.72 -4.02
CA VAL A 99 6.20 2.18 -4.02
C VAL A 99 4.82 2.78 -4.25
N MET A 100 4.46 3.77 -3.43
CA MET A 100 3.34 4.66 -3.68
C MET A 100 3.86 6.06 -4.00
N THR A 101 3.46 6.60 -5.15
CA THR A 101 3.85 7.95 -5.55
C THR A 101 2.90 8.51 -6.61
N TYR A 102 3.03 9.81 -6.90
CA TYR A 102 2.23 10.46 -7.94
C TYR A 102 2.78 10.19 -9.33
N TYR A 103 1.87 10.04 -10.29
CA TYR A 103 2.21 9.69 -11.66
C TYR A 103 3.18 10.68 -12.33
N ASN A 104 3.14 11.96 -11.94
CA ASN A 104 4.09 12.95 -12.42
C ASN A 104 5.55 12.51 -12.25
N ILE A 105 5.89 11.82 -11.14
CA ILE A 105 7.25 11.32 -10.89
C ILE A 105 7.63 10.25 -11.92
N ALA A 106 6.76 9.28 -12.16
CA ALA A 106 6.96 8.24 -13.17
C ALA A 106 7.03 8.82 -14.59
N PHE A 107 6.11 9.73 -14.91
CA PHE A 107 6.03 10.38 -16.23
C PHE A 107 7.28 11.22 -16.54
N ARG A 108 7.73 12.02 -15.57
CA ARG A 108 8.93 12.88 -15.72
C ARG A 108 10.23 12.08 -15.78
N ALA A 109 10.30 10.98 -15.09
CA ALA A 109 11.45 10.07 -15.20
C ALA A 109 11.49 9.34 -16.55
N GLY A 110 10.33 9.14 -17.18
CA GLY A 110 10.11 8.21 -18.28
C GLY A 110 9.80 6.81 -17.76
N HIS A 111 8.76 6.17 -18.32
CA HIS A 111 8.22 4.91 -17.81
C HIS A 111 9.27 3.80 -17.72
N GLU A 112 10.03 3.57 -18.79
CA GLU A 112 11.08 2.53 -18.80
C GLU A 112 12.15 2.76 -17.75
N ARG A 113 12.62 4.00 -17.62
CA ARG A 113 13.63 4.34 -16.63
C ARG A 113 13.08 4.14 -15.21
N PHE A 114 11.88 4.61 -14.94
CA PHE A 114 11.27 4.49 -13.61
C PHE A 114 11.02 3.03 -13.25
N ALA A 115 10.44 2.24 -14.16
CA ALA A 115 10.23 0.81 -13.93
C ALA A 115 11.54 0.05 -13.69
N LYS A 116 12.59 0.36 -14.46
CA LYS A 116 13.92 -0.21 -14.27
C LYS A 116 14.54 0.17 -12.91
N GLU A 117 14.41 1.43 -12.49
CA GLU A 117 14.89 1.89 -11.18
C GLU A 117 14.15 1.18 -10.04
N LEU A 118 12.82 0.99 -10.16
CA LEU A 118 12.03 0.20 -9.20
C LEU A 118 12.53 -1.25 -9.12
N GLN A 119 12.68 -1.91 -10.27
CA GLN A 119 13.16 -3.30 -10.33
C GLN A 119 14.55 -3.44 -9.70
N GLN A 120 15.48 -2.53 -10.01
CA GLN A 120 16.84 -2.53 -9.45
C GLN A 120 16.87 -2.28 -7.95
N ALA A 121 15.87 -1.55 -7.43
CA ALA A 121 15.70 -1.33 -6.00
C ALA A 121 14.99 -2.49 -5.27
N GLY A 122 14.63 -3.57 -5.97
CA GLY A 122 13.91 -4.69 -5.39
C GLY A 122 12.44 -4.40 -5.10
N ILE A 123 11.88 -3.35 -5.72
CA ILE A 123 10.46 -3.00 -5.61
C ILE A 123 9.67 -3.89 -6.56
N GLY A 124 8.73 -4.66 -6.01
CA GLY A 124 7.89 -5.58 -6.78
C GLY A 124 6.58 -4.97 -7.28
N GLY A 125 6.16 -3.82 -6.76
CA GLY A 125 4.89 -3.22 -7.13
C GLY A 125 4.85 -1.70 -7.03
N VAL A 126 3.82 -1.11 -7.61
CA VAL A 126 3.61 0.34 -7.60
C VAL A 126 2.13 0.70 -7.44
N ILE A 127 1.90 1.81 -6.78
CA ILE A 127 0.61 2.47 -6.60
C ILE A 127 0.74 3.91 -7.11
N LEU A 128 -0.06 4.26 -8.11
CA LEU A 128 -0.14 5.60 -8.69
C LEU A 128 -1.57 6.13 -8.52
N PRO A 129 -1.88 6.80 -7.39
CA PRO A 129 -3.26 7.13 -7.01
C PRO A 129 -3.94 8.13 -7.95
N ASP A 130 -3.18 8.94 -8.66
CA ASP A 130 -3.64 9.96 -9.60
C ASP A 130 -3.66 9.48 -11.06
N LEU A 131 -3.17 8.27 -11.35
CA LEU A 131 -3.22 7.70 -12.70
C LEU A 131 -4.54 6.96 -12.93
N GLN A 132 -5.39 7.54 -13.75
CA GLN A 132 -6.66 6.92 -14.11
C GLN A 132 -6.44 5.71 -15.04
N MET A 133 -7.26 4.68 -14.85
CA MET A 133 -7.15 3.42 -15.58
C MET A 133 -7.19 3.60 -17.12
N ASP A 134 -7.95 4.57 -17.61
CA ASP A 134 -8.08 4.83 -19.05
C ASP A 134 -6.77 5.38 -19.66
N GLU A 135 -5.94 6.01 -18.85
CA GLU A 135 -4.65 6.60 -19.24
C GLU A 135 -3.47 5.72 -18.85
N ALA A 136 -3.71 4.68 -18.05
CA ALA A 136 -2.66 3.83 -17.47
C ALA A 136 -1.99 2.89 -18.48
N GLY A 137 -2.55 2.68 -19.68
CA GLY A 137 -2.07 1.71 -20.67
C GLY A 137 -0.56 1.76 -20.90
N PRO A 138 0.01 2.89 -21.33
CA PRO A 138 1.45 3.01 -21.63
C PRO A 138 2.36 2.72 -20.42
N TRP A 139 1.93 3.08 -19.21
CA TRP A 139 2.65 2.73 -17.99
C TRP A 139 2.56 1.23 -17.68
N MET A 140 1.36 0.66 -17.74
CA MET A 140 1.13 -0.75 -17.38
C MET A 140 1.88 -1.71 -18.30
N GLU A 141 1.98 -1.42 -19.60
CA GLU A 141 2.77 -2.20 -20.56
C GLU A 141 4.24 -2.24 -20.17
N VAL A 142 4.81 -1.11 -19.81
CA VAL A 142 6.21 -1.03 -19.36
C VAL A 142 6.39 -1.72 -18.02
N ALA A 143 5.49 -1.49 -17.07
CA ALA A 143 5.56 -2.12 -15.74
C ALA A 143 5.55 -3.65 -15.83
N GLU A 144 4.73 -4.22 -16.73
CA GLU A 144 4.68 -5.67 -16.98
C GLU A 144 6.02 -6.21 -17.50
N ILE A 145 6.68 -5.51 -18.43
CA ILE A 145 8.00 -5.89 -18.97
C ILE A 145 9.06 -5.98 -17.84
N TYR A 146 8.98 -5.09 -16.86
CA TYR A 146 9.92 -5.04 -15.73
C TYR A 146 9.46 -5.85 -14.51
N GLY A 147 8.33 -6.55 -14.60
CA GLY A 147 7.78 -7.36 -13.51
C GLY A 147 7.26 -6.53 -12.33
N ILE A 148 6.84 -5.29 -12.58
CA ILE A 148 6.26 -4.39 -11.56
C ILE A 148 4.75 -4.57 -11.51
N GLU A 149 4.23 -5.00 -10.38
CA GLU A 149 2.81 -5.24 -10.15
C GLU A 149 2.08 -3.91 -9.89
N ASN A 150 1.05 -3.63 -10.70
CA ASN A 150 0.26 -2.40 -10.57
C ASN A 150 -0.95 -2.63 -9.67
N VAL A 151 -0.97 -2.03 -8.51
CA VAL A 151 -2.08 -2.06 -7.57
C VAL A 151 -3.06 -0.95 -7.91
N LEU A 152 -4.30 -1.30 -8.21
CA LEU A 152 -5.34 -0.36 -8.59
C LEU A 152 -6.38 -0.18 -7.51
N PHE A 153 -7.00 1.00 -7.48
CA PHE A 153 -7.98 1.40 -6.49
C PHE A 153 -9.41 1.12 -6.93
N ALA A 154 -10.22 0.67 -5.96
CA ALA A 154 -11.67 0.65 -6.08
C ALA A 154 -12.32 1.29 -4.85
N ALA A 155 -13.32 2.14 -5.07
CA ALA A 155 -14.07 2.84 -4.04
C ALA A 155 -15.49 2.30 -3.93
N PRO A 156 -16.24 2.54 -2.84
CA PRO A 156 -17.64 2.16 -2.72
C PRO A 156 -18.53 2.73 -3.84
N THR A 157 -18.13 3.85 -4.41
CA THR A 157 -18.84 4.55 -5.51
C THR A 157 -18.39 4.10 -6.89
N THR A 158 -17.41 3.20 -7.00
CA THR A 158 -16.95 2.69 -8.30
C THR A 158 -18.08 1.92 -8.98
N PRO A 159 -18.46 2.24 -10.25
CA PRO A 159 -19.44 1.49 -11.03
C PRO A 159 -19.03 0.02 -11.19
N ASP A 160 -20.02 -0.89 -11.31
CA ASP A 160 -19.75 -2.33 -11.30
C ASP A 160 -18.91 -2.79 -12.50
N ASP A 161 -19.17 -2.27 -13.69
CA ASP A 161 -18.40 -2.55 -14.90
C ASP A 161 -16.93 -2.08 -14.74
N ARG A 162 -16.74 -0.90 -14.15
CA ARG A 162 -15.42 -0.36 -13.86
C ARG A 162 -14.70 -1.19 -12.79
N MET A 163 -15.43 -1.67 -11.79
CA MET A 163 -14.88 -2.53 -10.74
C MET A 163 -14.33 -3.84 -11.31
N VAL A 164 -15.05 -4.46 -12.22
CA VAL A 164 -14.59 -5.67 -12.93
C VAL A 164 -13.29 -5.41 -13.69
N GLU A 165 -13.20 -4.28 -14.40
CA GLU A 165 -12.02 -3.94 -15.18
C GLU A 165 -10.81 -3.61 -14.28
N ILE A 166 -11.02 -2.89 -13.16
CA ILE A 166 -10.00 -2.66 -12.14
C ILE A 166 -9.46 -3.99 -11.61
N CYS A 167 -10.34 -4.91 -11.25
CA CYS A 167 -9.95 -6.23 -10.75
C CYS A 167 -9.16 -7.04 -11.79
N ARG A 168 -9.56 -6.97 -13.06
CA ARG A 168 -8.87 -7.66 -14.15
C ARG A 168 -7.46 -7.14 -14.38
N ARG A 169 -7.25 -5.83 -14.28
CA ARG A 169 -5.96 -5.17 -14.54
C ARG A 169 -5.05 -5.07 -13.33
N SER A 170 -5.60 -5.05 -12.11
CA SER A 170 -4.79 -4.98 -10.90
C SER A 170 -3.85 -6.19 -10.80
N ARG A 171 -2.68 -5.97 -10.22
CA ARG A 171 -1.69 -7.01 -9.89
C ARG A 171 -1.26 -6.79 -8.44
N GLY A 172 -0.76 -7.84 -7.80
CA GLY A 172 -0.45 -7.82 -6.37
C GLY A 172 -1.71 -7.95 -5.51
N TRP A 173 -2.51 -6.91 -5.48
CA TRP A 173 -3.83 -6.90 -4.82
C TRP A 173 -4.74 -5.84 -5.43
N VAL A 174 -6.02 -5.88 -5.09
CA VAL A 174 -6.94 -4.77 -5.35
C VAL A 174 -7.05 -3.93 -4.08
N TYR A 175 -6.79 -2.64 -4.21
CA TYR A 175 -6.84 -1.70 -3.09
C TYR A 175 -8.26 -1.15 -2.92
N GLY A 176 -8.99 -1.63 -1.92
CA GLY A 176 -10.29 -1.08 -1.55
C GLY A 176 -10.12 0.21 -0.74
N ILE A 177 -10.55 1.35 -1.29
CA ILE A 177 -10.56 2.61 -0.55
C ILE A 177 -11.89 2.71 0.20
N ALA A 178 -11.84 2.81 1.52
CA ALA A 178 -13.01 3.21 2.30
C ALA A 178 -12.90 4.70 2.62
N THR A 179 -13.76 5.50 2.01
CA THR A 179 -13.85 6.92 2.32
C THR A 179 -14.54 7.12 3.67
N MET A 180 -13.96 7.95 4.52
CA MET A 180 -14.67 8.45 5.69
C MET A 180 -15.87 9.27 5.23
N GLY A 181 -17.08 8.86 5.65
CA GLY A 181 -18.26 9.71 5.48
C GLY A 181 -18.06 11.05 6.18
N VAL A 182 -18.77 12.07 5.75
CA VAL A 182 -18.69 13.46 6.25
C VAL A 182 -18.98 13.58 7.77
N THR A 183 -19.44 12.51 8.41
CA THR A 183 -19.90 12.48 9.82
C THR A 183 -18.89 11.89 10.81
N GLY A 184 -17.71 11.41 10.38
CA GLY A 184 -16.64 11.01 11.30
C GLY A 184 -16.94 9.83 12.24
N GLU A 185 -18.06 9.12 12.10
CA GLU A 185 -18.44 8.01 12.97
C GLU A 185 -17.63 6.75 12.64
N ARG A 186 -16.94 6.22 13.65
CA ARG A 186 -16.07 5.03 13.55
C ARG A 186 -16.81 3.78 13.03
N ALA A 187 -18.09 3.61 13.38
CA ALA A 187 -18.93 2.52 12.88
C ALA A 187 -19.18 2.60 11.36
N ALA A 188 -19.25 3.81 10.80
CA ALA A 188 -19.43 4.02 9.36
C ALA A 188 -18.21 3.59 8.54
N LEU A 189 -16.99 3.63 9.11
CA LEU A 189 -15.75 3.25 8.45
C LEU A 189 -15.70 1.74 8.14
N ALA A 190 -15.93 0.92 9.16
CA ALA A 190 -15.93 -0.54 8.99
C ALA A 190 -17.04 -0.99 8.04
N THR A 191 -18.22 -0.35 8.10
CA THR A 191 -19.34 -0.62 7.19
C THR A 191 -18.93 -0.33 5.74
N THR A 192 -18.32 0.83 5.47
CA THR A 192 -17.90 1.23 4.12
C THR A 192 -16.79 0.31 3.59
N ALA A 193 -15.84 -0.07 4.45
CA ALA A 193 -14.79 -1.03 4.11
C ALA A 193 -15.36 -2.40 3.74
N ASN A 194 -16.29 -2.89 4.55
CA ASN A 194 -16.93 -4.18 4.29
C ASN A 194 -17.79 -4.16 3.02
N VAL A 195 -18.45 -3.04 2.71
CA VAL A 195 -19.19 -2.88 1.45
C VAL A 195 -18.25 -2.97 0.24
N VAL A 196 -17.17 -2.21 0.19
CA VAL A 196 -16.25 -2.28 -0.96
C VAL A 196 -15.56 -3.64 -1.06
N ALA A 197 -15.15 -4.22 0.07
CA ALA A 197 -14.55 -5.56 0.08
C ALA A 197 -15.52 -6.64 -0.42
N SER A 198 -16.78 -6.61 0.01
CA SER A 198 -17.80 -7.56 -0.44
C SER A 198 -18.07 -7.45 -1.93
N ARG A 199 -18.18 -6.22 -2.46
CA ARG A 199 -18.37 -6.00 -3.90
C ARG A 199 -17.18 -6.53 -4.71
N LEU A 200 -15.95 -6.27 -4.25
CA LEU A 200 -14.75 -6.79 -4.89
C LEU A 200 -14.68 -8.32 -4.84
N LYS A 201 -14.96 -8.93 -3.69
CA LYS A 201 -14.98 -10.38 -3.53
C LYS A 201 -16.02 -11.09 -4.43
N ALA A 202 -17.07 -10.39 -4.82
CA ALA A 202 -18.07 -10.93 -5.74
C ALA A 202 -17.57 -11.04 -7.20
N VAL A 203 -16.53 -10.28 -7.57
CA VAL A 203 -16.06 -10.18 -8.97
C VAL A 203 -14.64 -10.66 -9.21
N THR A 204 -13.85 -10.90 -8.13
CA THR A 204 -12.47 -11.36 -8.28
C THR A 204 -12.02 -12.27 -7.14
N ASP A 205 -11.07 -13.17 -7.43
CA ASP A 205 -10.32 -13.95 -6.43
C ASP A 205 -8.95 -13.34 -6.09
N ARG A 206 -8.64 -12.17 -6.61
CA ARG A 206 -7.40 -11.47 -6.21
C ARG A 206 -7.42 -11.10 -4.73
N PRO A 207 -6.26 -11.01 -4.07
CA PRO A 207 -6.19 -10.46 -2.72
C PRO A 207 -6.82 -9.07 -2.66
N ILE A 208 -7.64 -8.82 -1.64
CA ILE A 208 -8.29 -7.53 -1.43
C ILE A 208 -7.82 -6.96 -0.10
N LEU A 209 -7.12 -5.84 -0.16
CA LEU A 209 -6.72 -5.09 1.01
C LEU A 209 -7.46 -3.76 1.07
N VAL A 210 -7.86 -3.38 2.27
CA VAL A 210 -8.63 -2.15 2.45
C VAL A 210 -7.83 -1.13 3.26
N GLY A 211 -7.65 0.05 2.68
CA GLY A 211 -7.06 1.22 3.32
C GLY A 211 -8.16 2.11 3.88
N ILE A 212 -8.24 2.13 5.20
CA ILE A 212 -9.11 3.04 5.96
C ILE A 212 -8.34 3.47 7.19
N GLY A 213 -8.52 4.64 7.70
CA GLY A 213 -7.85 5.17 8.88
C GLY A 213 -7.82 4.24 10.11
N VAL A 214 -7.43 2.97 9.94
CA VAL A 214 -7.20 2.00 11.01
C VAL A 214 -6.18 2.56 11.98
N SER A 215 -6.53 2.59 13.24
CA SER A 215 -5.69 3.16 14.30
C SER A 215 -5.42 2.20 15.46
N ASN A 216 -6.03 1.03 15.49
CA ASN A 216 -5.83 0.00 16.51
C ASN A 216 -6.18 -1.40 16.01
N ALA A 217 -5.81 -2.42 16.78
CA ALA A 217 -6.00 -3.83 16.47
C ALA A 217 -7.47 -4.23 16.30
N ALA A 218 -8.37 -3.71 17.13
CA ALA A 218 -9.80 -4.02 17.04
C ALA A 218 -10.39 -3.56 15.69
N GLN A 219 -10.03 -2.35 15.24
CA GLN A 219 -10.45 -1.85 13.94
C GLN A 219 -9.84 -2.65 12.79
N ALA A 220 -8.55 -3.02 12.87
CA ALA A 220 -7.91 -3.87 11.88
C ALA A 220 -8.66 -5.20 11.72
N ARG A 221 -9.03 -5.82 12.84
CA ARG A 221 -9.80 -7.06 12.87
C ARG A 221 -11.20 -6.92 12.28
N GLU A 222 -11.91 -5.85 12.61
CA GLU A 222 -13.26 -5.56 12.11
C GLU A 222 -13.26 -5.36 10.58
N VAL A 223 -12.34 -4.55 10.07
CA VAL A 223 -12.19 -4.28 8.63
C VAL A 223 -11.77 -5.52 7.86
N SER A 224 -10.87 -6.33 8.41
CA SER A 224 -10.44 -7.58 7.79
C SER A 224 -11.46 -8.71 7.89
N ALA A 225 -12.66 -8.45 8.43
CA ALA A 225 -13.72 -9.47 8.50
C ALA A 225 -14.07 -10.01 7.11
N VAL A 226 -14.19 -9.13 6.13
CA VAL A 226 -14.49 -9.44 4.73
C VAL A 226 -13.23 -9.39 3.86
N ALA A 227 -12.41 -8.35 4.03
CA ALA A 227 -11.16 -8.18 3.27
C ALA A 227 -10.11 -9.25 3.63
N ASP A 228 -9.13 -9.45 2.75
CA ASP A 228 -7.98 -10.33 2.99
C ASP A 228 -6.93 -9.68 3.90
N GLY A 229 -6.98 -8.36 4.04
CA GLY A 229 -6.06 -7.63 4.89
C GLY A 229 -6.36 -6.14 4.96
N VAL A 230 -5.47 -5.42 5.64
CA VAL A 230 -5.56 -3.98 5.86
C VAL A 230 -4.28 -3.25 5.49
N ILE A 231 -4.46 -2.01 5.05
CA ILE A 231 -3.37 -1.07 4.81
C ILE A 231 -3.46 0.04 5.87
N VAL A 232 -2.33 0.34 6.50
CA VAL A 232 -2.25 1.30 7.61
C VAL A 232 -1.20 2.36 7.31
N GLY A 233 -1.63 3.57 7.02
CA GLY A 233 -0.76 4.69 6.63
C GLY A 233 -0.67 5.75 7.72
N ALA A 234 -1.68 6.61 7.82
CA ALA A 234 -1.64 7.80 8.66
C ALA A 234 -1.31 7.53 10.14
N SER A 235 -1.72 6.40 10.69
CA SER A 235 -1.42 6.03 12.08
C SER A 235 0.05 5.65 12.30
N VAL A 236 0.70 5.04 11.31
CA VAL A 236 2.15 4.75 11.33
C VAL A 236 2.95 6.05 11.19
N VAL A 237 2.61 6.83 10.15
CA VAL A 237 3.31 8.07 9.83
C VAL A 237 3.21 9.10 10.96
N ARG A 238 2.05 9.19 11.63
CA ARG A 238 1.88 10.07 12.79
C ARG A 238 2.89 9.75 13.89
N ARG A 239 3.08 8.47 14.24
CA ARG A 239 4.08 8.05 15.25
C ARG A 239 5.49 8.46 14.86
N LEU A 240 5.83 8.31 13.60
CA LEU A 240 7.13 8.76 13.09
C LEU A 240 7.29 10.29 13.16
N LEU A 241 6.24 11.06 12.87
CA LEU A 241 6.24 12.52 13.02
C LEU A 241 6.36 12.95 14.48
N GLU A 242 5.78 12.18 15.41
CA GLU A 242 5.86 12.38 16.86
C GLU A 242 7.18 11.89 17.47
N GLY A 243 8.07 11.29 16.67
CA GLY A 243 9.42 10.92 17.08
C GLY A 243 9.52 9.57 17.78
N GLU A 244 8.52 8.68 17.64
CA GLU A 244 8.57 7.34 18.24
C GLU A 244 9.63 6.41 17.57
N GLY A 245 10.08 6.74 16.36
CA GLY A 245 11.13 6.03 15.63
C GLY A 245 10.82 4.55 15.31
N PRO A 246 11.87 3.76 14.99
CA PRO A 246 11.71 2.35 14.62
C PRO A 246 11.06 1.49 15.72
N GLU A 247 11.35 1.75 16.99
CA GLU A 247 10.76 1.01 18.11
C GLU A 247 9.26 1.24 18.25
N GLY A 248 8.81 2.48 18.05
CA GLY A 248 7.39 2.82 18.04
C GLY A 248 6.65 2.15 16.89
N VAL A 249 7.28 2.09 15.71
CA VAL A 249 6.75 1.37 14.55
C VAL A 249 6.64 -0.12 14.86
N ALA A 250 7.70 -0.76 15.38
CA ALA A 250 7.70 -2.17 15.71
C ALA A 250 6.59 -2.52 16.71
N ARG A 251 6.47 -1.75 17.79
CA ARG A 251 5.42 -1.94 18.80
C ARG A 251 4.03 -1.87 18.17
N TYR A 252 3.75 -0.81 17.40
CA TYR A 252 2.45 -0.59 16.81
C TYR A 252 2.08 -1.66 15.75
N ILE A 253 2.99 -2.04 14.88
CA ILE A 253 2.77 -3.09 13.88
C ILE A 253 2.58 -4.44 14.57
N GLY A 254 3.34 -4.73 15.63
CA GLY A 254 3.18 -5.94 16.44
C GLY A 254 1.80 -6.02 17.12
N GLU A 255 1.28 -4.92 17.65
CA GLU A 255 -0.07 -4.84 18.21
C GLU A 255 -1.15 -5.12 17.15
N LEU A 256 -1.02 -4.52 15.96
CA LEU A 256 -1.94 -4.78 14.84
C LEU A 256 -1.88 -6.24 14.38
N ARG A 257 -0.67 -6.78 14.27
CA ARG A 257 -0.45 -8.19 13.89
C ARG A 257 -1.10 -9.15 14.87
N ALA A 258 -0.85 -8.95 16.18
CA ALA A 258 -1.47 -9.76 17.21
C ALA A 258 -2.99 -9.77 17.13
N GLY A 259 -3.60 -8.58 16.94
CA GLY A 259 -5.06 -8.49 16.78
C GLY A 259 -5.61 -9.14 15.52
N LEU A 260 -4.85 -9.14 14.41
CA LEU A 260 -5.24 -9.82 13.18
C LEU A 260 -5.11 -11.35 13.28
N ASP A 261 -4.20 -11.85 14.13
CA ASP A 261 -3.95 -13.28 14.35
C ASP A 261 -4.86 -13.90 15.43
N GLU A 262 -5.62 -13.08 16.19
CA GLU A 262 -6.58 -13.60 17.15
C GLU A 262 -7.65 -14.48 16.48
N PRO A 263 -7.95 -15.66 16.99
CA PRO A 263 -9.03 -16.52 16.49
C PRO A 263 -10.37 -15.77 16.49
N ARG A 264 -11.20 -16.06 15.50
CA ARG A 264 -12.58 -15.52 15.42
C ARG A 264 -13.57 -16.41 16.14
#